data_882b9ab3160c102f323a70606346c909
#
_entry.id   882b9ab3160c102f323a70606346c909
#
_cell.length_a   1.000
_cell.length_b   1.000
_cell.length_c   1.000
_cell.angle_alpha   90.00
_cell.angle_beta   90.00
_cell.angle_gamma   90.00
#
_symmetry.space_group_name_H-M   'P 1'
#
loop_
_entity.id
_entity.type
_entity.pdbx_description
1 polymer ?
#
loop_
_entity_poly.entity_id
_entity_poly.type
_entity_poly.pdbx_seq_one_letter_code
_entity_poly.pdbx_strand_id
1 'polypeptide(L)'
;YIHIDPWKKYPKYEDGLDWTVKMINHCYELNPNIQYEIGTEQAIREFDVDGLNRLVSDVSKKLPSHIFKKITHLVIQSGTSLKGNINTGEYDSNRLVEMVEVASKWGLISKEHNGDYIPVKLIKEKMSKGLDSINIAPEFGLIETISYIESNIDIDKFWKICYDSKRWVKWVDDSFDPIKQKEELIKICGHYVLSHTDFISIKPNIDTIIKENIKKKLYELYR
;
A
#
# COMPACT_ATOMS: atom_id res chain seq x y z
N TYR A 1 10.77 3.76 -9.80
CA TYR A 1 9.55 4.39 -10.37
C TYR A 1 8.79 5.16 -9.30
N ILE A 2 7.82 6.00 -9.72
CA ILE A 2 6.99 6.84 -8.85
C ILE A 2 5.53 6.47 -9.08
N HIS A 3 4.77 6.29 -8.00
CA HIS A 3 3.32 6.19 -8.02
C HIS A 3 2.69 7.59 -8.09
N ILE A 4 1.88 7.82 -9.09
CA ILE A 4 1.17 9.08 -9.33
C ILE A 4 -0.29 8.89 -8.92
N ASP A 5 -0.63 9.39 -7.73
CA ASP A 5 -1.97 9.25 -7.14
C ASP A 5 -2.51 10.57 -6.60
N PRO A 6 -3.10 11.41 -7.45
CA PRO A 6 -3.74 12.67 -7.03
C PRO A 6 -5.16 12.48 -6.49
N TRP A 7 -5.76 11.29 -6.58
CA TRP A 7 -7.20 11.06 -6.46
C TRP A 7 -7.80 11.38 -5.10
N LYS A 8 -7.03 11.24 -4.02
CA LYS A 8 -7.48 11.64 -2.69
C LYS A 8 -7.74 13.14 -2.58
N LYS A 9 -6.90 13.95 -3.24
CA LYS A 9 -7.01 15.43 -3.23
C LYS A 9 -7.96 15.93 -4.31
N TYR A 10 -8.02 15.23 -5.45
CA TYR A 10 -8.79 15.60 -6.61
C TYR A 10 -9.75 14.46 -6.99
N PRO A 11 -10.87 14.29 -6.26
CA PRO A 11 -11.76 13.13 -6.41
C PRO A 11 -12.63 13.19 -7.68
N LYS A 12 -12.82 14.36 -8.29
CA LYS A 12 -13.51 14.46 -9.58
C LYS A 12 -12.63 13.90 -10.68
N TYR A 13 -13.21 13.12 -11.60
CA TYR A 13 -12.45 12.40 -12.63
C TYR A 13 -11.56 13.32 -13.46
N GLU A 14 -12.12 14.41 -13.97
CA GLU A 14 -11.42 15.36 -14.83
C GLU A 14 -10.25 16.03 -14.10
N ASP A 15 -10.45 16.42 -12.85
CA ASP A 15 -9.41 17.03 -12.01
C ASP A 15 -8.29 16.03 -11.70
N GLY A 16 -8.65 14.79 -11.30
CA GLY A 16 -7.70 13.73 -11.01
C GLY A 16 -6.89 13.33 -12.24
N LEU A 17 -7.54 13.23 -13.41
CA LEU A 17 -6.87 12.97 -14.69
C LEU A 17 -5.89 14.09 -15.05
N ASP A 18 -6.31 15.36 -14.97
CA ASP A 18 -5.46 16.50 -15.28
C ASP A 18 -4.24 16.59 -14.35
N TRP A 19 -4.44 16.32 -13.05
CA TRP A 19 -3.33 16.27 -12.11
C TRP A 19 -2.42 15.07 -12.32
N THR A 20 -2.94 13.91 -12.72
CA THR A 20 -2.12 12.76 -13.12
C THR A 20 -1.16 13.17 -14.25
N VAL A 21 -1.68 13.79 -15.30
CA VAL A 21 -0.88 14.24 -16.45
C VAL A 21 0.12 15.34 -16.07
N LYS A 22 -0.29 16.33 -15.25
CA LYS A 22 0.60 17.39 -14.76
C LYS A 22 1.75 16.85 -13.93
N MET A 23 1.48 15.93 -13.02
CA MET A 23 2.51 15.34 -12.16
C MET A 23 3.50 14.50 -12.97
N ILE A 24 3.04 13.71 -13.95
CA ILE A 24 3.91 12.96 -14.84
C ILE A 24 4.82 13.88 -15.64
N ASN A 25 4.27 14.92 -16.28
CA ASN A 25 5.07 15.88 -17.04
C ASN A 25 6.12 16.56 -16.16
N HIS A 26 5.72 17.04 -14.99
CA HIS A 26 6.66 17.68 -14.06
C HIS A 26 7.80 16.74 -13.64
N CYS A 27 7.49 15.50 -13.27
CA CYS A 27 8.51 14.53 -12.91
C CYS A 27 9.40 14.16 -14.10
N TYR A 28 8.84 14.08 -15.32
CA TYR A 28 9.60 13.80 -16.52
C TYR A 28 10.58 14.93 -16.88
N GLU A 29 10.18 16.19 -16.72
CA GLU A 29 11.04 17.37 -16.91
C GLU A 29 12.25 17.34 -15.96
N LEU A 30 12.05 16.90 -14.71
CA LEU A 30 13.13 16.78 -13.71
C LEU A 30 14.04 15.58 -13.97
N ASN A 31 13.48 14.45 -14.38
CA ASN A 31 14.24 13.24 -14.69
C ASN A 31 13.50 12.35 -15.69
N PRO A 32 13.88 12.35 -16.98
CA PRO A 32 13.22 11.57 -18.02
C PRO A 32 13.44 10.06 -17.92
N ASN A 33 14.28 9.59 -16.99
CA ASN A 33 14.51 8.15 -16.77
C ASN A 33 13.55 7.53 -15.77
N ILE A 34 12.71 8.32 -15.09
CA ILE A 34 11.72 7.80 -14.14
C ILE A 34 10.61 7.05 -14.90
N GLN A 35 10.20 5.92 -14.33
CA GLN A 35 9.00 5.19 -14.72
C GLN A 35 7.86 5.54 -13.78
N TYR A 36 6.62 5.34 -14.24
CA TYR A 36 5.44 5.72 -13.50
C TYR A 36 4.49 4.54 -13.28
N GLU A 37 3.83 4.58 -12.14
CA GLU A 37 2.65 3.81 -11.82
C GLU A 37 1.48 4.79 -11.74
N ILE A 38 0.34 4.46 -12.36
CA ILE A 38 -0.86 5.28 -12.34
C ILE A 38 -2.05 4.52 -11.78
N GLY A 39 -3.03 5.23 -11.27
CA GLY A 39 -4.23 4.69 -10.64
C GLY A 39 -4.26 5.00 -9.15
N THR A 40 -5.17 4.36 -8.44
CA THR A 40 -5.33 4.53 -6.99
C THR A 40 -5.97 3.30 -6.37
N GLU A 41 -5.86 3.18 -5.06
CA GLU A 41 -6.53 2.13 -4.29
C GLU A 41 -8.05 2.35 -4.20
N GLN A 42 -8.79 1.25 -4.08
CA GLN A 42 -10.26 1.27 -4.06
C GLN A 42 -10.84 2.14 -2.94
N ALA A 43 -10.19 2.20 -1.78
CA ALA A 43 -10.61 3.00 -0.64
C ALA A 43 -10.57 4.53 -0.91
N ILE A 44 -9.77 4.98 -1.89
CA ILE A 44 -9.67 6.39 -2.27
C ILE A 44 -10.67 6.73 -3.36
N ARG A 45 -10.68 5.93 -4.42
CA ARG A 45 -11.61 6.06 -5.54
C ARG A 45 -11.84 4.70 -6.18
N GLU A 46 -13.08 4.28 -6.24
CA GLU A 46 -13.44 3.07 -6.97
C GLU A 46 -13.49 3.34 -8.48
N PHE A 47 -12.82 2.46 -9.23
CA PHE A 47 -12.95 2.34 -10.67
C PHE A 47 -13.65 1.01 -11.00
N ASP A 48 -14.64 1.02 -11.86
CA ASP A 48 -15.03 -0.17 -12.58
C ASP A 48 -14.04 -0.48 -13.72
N VAL A 49 -14.22 -1.59 -14.40
CA VAL A 49 -13.31 -2.05 -15.46
C VAL A 49 -13.24 -1.04 -16.61
N ASP A 50 -14.39 -0.52 -17.03
CA ASP A 50 -14.49 0.48 -18.11
C ASP A 50 -13.85 1.81 -17.68
N GLY A 51 -14.06 2.24 -16.45
CA GLY A 51 -13.46 3.43 -15.88
C GLY A 51 -11.94 3.33 -15.78
N LEU A 52 -11.41 2.15 -15.44
CA LEU A 52 -9.96 1.91 -15.43
C LEU A 52 -9.39 1.95 -16.85
N ASN A 53 -10.03 1.31 -17.83
CA ASN A 53 -9.63 1.37 -19.23
C ASN A 53 -9.72 2.81 -19.79
N ARG A 54 -10.77 3.56 -19.41
CA ARG A 54 -10.93 4.97 -19.76
C ARG A 54 -9.78 5.80 -19.20
N LEU A 55 -9.40 5.60 -17.95
CA LEU A 55 -8.27 6.32 -17.33
C LEU A 55 -6.99 6.18 -18.17
N VAL A 56 -6.61 4.95 -18.52
CA VAL A 56 -5.38 4.72 -19.30
C VAL A 56 -5.50 5.35 -20.70
N SER A 57 -6.66 5.19 -21.36
CA SER A 57 -6.94 5.79 -22.66
C SER A 57 -6.83 7.33 -22.63
N ASP A 58 -7.41 7.97 -21.62
CA ASP A 58 -7.42 9.43 -21.53
C ASP A 58 -6.02 9.98 -21.16
N VAL A 59 -5.26 9.29 -20.30
CA VAL A 59 -3.85 9.62 -20.04
C VAL A 59 -3.02 9.47 -21.32
N SER A 60 -3.22 8.42 -22.10
CA SER A 60 -2.48 8.18 -23.35
C SER A 60 -2.73 9.27 -24.41
N LYS A 61 -3.94 9.87 -24.46
CA LYS A 61 -4.27 10.97 -25.36
C LYS A 61 -3.70 12.32 -24.92
N LYS A 62 -3.54 12.50 -23.60
CA LYS A 62 -3.07 13.78 -23.04
C LYS A 62 -1.54 13.85 -22.91
N LEU A 63 -0.83 12.73 -22.90
CA LEU A 63 0.63 12.68 -22.84
C LEU A 63 1.27 12.47 -24.21
N PRO A 64 2.43 13.09 -24.49
CA PRO A 64 3.27 12.70 -25.62
C PRO A 64 3.61 11.20 -25.55
N SER A 65 3.63 10.52 -26.70
CA SER A 65 3.83 9.06 -26.76
C SER A 65 5.11 8.58 -26.04
N HIS A 66 6.20 9.36 -26.12
CA HIS A 66 7.45 9.01 -25.45
C HIS A 66 7.39 9.13 -23.92
N ILE A 67 6.53 10.00 -23.38
CA ILE A 67 6.27 10.12 -21.94
C ILE A 67 5.30 9.02 -21.50
N PHE A 68 4.22 8.77 -22.25
CA PHE A 68 3.28 7.69 -21.96
C PHE A 68 3.99 6.33 -21.83
N LYS A 69 4.97 6.04 -22.70
CA LYS A 69 5.78 4.81 -22.62
C LYS A 69 6.59 4.66 -21.31
N LYS A 70 6.69 5.68 -20.48
CA LYS A 70 7.30 5.61 -19.14
C LYS A 70 6.32 5.12 -18.08
N ILE A 71 5.03 5.04 -18.39
CA ILE A 71 4.07 4.38 -17.51
C ILE A 71 4.26 2.87 -17.68
N THR A 72 4.58 2.20 -16.60
CA THR A 72 4.88 0.76 -16.59
C THR A 72 3.89 -0.05 -15.74
N HIS A 73 3.23 0.59 -14.77
CA HIS A 73 2.31 -0.09 -13.85
C HIS A 73 0.96 0.60 -13.81
N LEU A 74 -0.08 -0.21 -13.69
CA LEU A 74 -1.46 0.21 -13.48
C LEU A 74 -1.99 -0.37 -12.18
N VAL A 75 -2.45 0.50 -11.28
CA VAL A 75 -3.13 0.05 -10.07
C VAL A 75 -4.49 -0.51 -10.43
N ILE A 76 -4.70 -1.79 -10.12
CA ILE A 76 -5.97 -2.48 -10.27
C ILE A 76 -6.66 -2.64 -8.92
N GLN A 77 -7.96 -2.94 -8.93
CA GLN A 77 -8.80 -2.99 -7.73
C GLN A 77 -9.66 -4.26 -7.76
N SER A 78 -9.29 -5.26 -6.98
CA SER A 78 -10.05 -6.51 -6.88
C SER A 78 -10.61 -6.80 -5.48
N GLY A 79 -10.75 -5.78 -4.66
CA GLY A 79 -11.32 -5.89 -3.31
C GLY A 79 -10.23 -6.02 -2.24
N THR A 80 -9.35 -5.02 -2.13
CA THR A 80 -8.43 -4.87 -1.00
C THR A 80 -8.74 -3.59 -0.25
N SER A 81 -8.76 -3.64 1.06
CA SER A 81 -8.98 -2.48 1.93
C SER A 81 -8.38 -2.73 3.30
N LEU A 82 -7.72 -1.73 3.89
CA LEU A 82 -7.09 -1.86 5.20
C LEU A 82 -7.85 -1.08 6.27
N LYS A 83 -8.08 -1.75 7.41
CA LYS A 83 -8.54 -1.11 8.65
C LYS A 83 -7.67 -1.60 9.80
N GLY A 84 -6.79 -0.73 10.32
CA GLY A 84 -5.80 -1.14 11.32
C GLY A 84 -4.90 -2.26 10.79
N ASN A 85 -4.88 -3.40 11.48
CA ASN A 85 -4.05 -4.55 11.17
C ASN A 85 -4.82 -5.69 10.47
N ILE A 86 -5.92 -5.38 9.80
CA ILE A 86 -6.73 -6.35 9.07
C ILE A 86 -7.04 -5.86 7.66
N ASN A 87 -7.20 -6.81 6.74
CA ASN A 87 -7.75 -6.55 5.42
C ASN A 87 -9.26 -6.79 5.47
N THR A 88 -10.03 -5.74 5.20
CA THR A 88 -11.50 -5.75 5.22
C THR A 88 -12.11 -5.77 3.81
N GLY A 89 -11.27 -5.89 2.79
CA GLY A 89 -11.73 -5.92 1.41
C GLY A 89 -12.46 -7.23 1.06
N GLU A 90 -13.40 -7.14 0.17
CA GLU A 90 -14.13 -8.28 -0.37
C GLU A 90 -13.58 -8.63 -1.75
N TYR A 91 -12.83 -9.73 -1.81
CA TYR A 91 -12.18 -10.17 -3.04
C TYR A 91 -13.19 -10.57 -4.10
N ASP A 92 -13.09 -9.94 -5.26
CA ASP A 92 -13.83 -10.30 -6.48
C ASP A 92 -12.87 -10.85 -7.54
N SER A 93 -12.98 -12.15 -7.76
CA SER A 93 -12.15 -12.90 -8.70
C SER A 93 -12.38 -12.51 -10.17
N ASN A 94 -13.63 -12.22 -10.55
CA ASN A 94 -13.97 -11.85 -11.93
C ASN A 94 -13.42 -10.46 -12.23
N ARG A 95 -13.66 -9.53 -11.31
CA ARG A 95 -13.11 -8.18 -11.40
C ARG A 95 -11.59 -8.17 -11.48
N LEU A 96 -10.90 -9.06 -10.72
CA LEU A 96 -9.45 -9.22 -10.84
C LEU A 96 -9.03 -9.53 -12.28
N VAL A 97 -9.61 -10.57 -12.88
CA VAL A 97 -9.26 -11.01 -14.22
C VAL A 97 -9.52 -9.90 -15.24
N GLU A 98 -10.71 -9.28 -15.21
CA GLU A 98 -11.08 -8.21 -16.12
C GLU A 98 -10.14 -6.97 -16.00
N MET A 99 -9.75 -6.58 -14.80
CA MET A 99 -8.82 -5.47 -14.60
C MET A 99 -7.38 -5.80 -15.00
N VAL A 100 -6.93 -7.06 -14.80
CA VAL A 100 -5.64 -7.55 -15.31
C VAL A 100 -5.63 -7.51 -16.84
N GLU A 101 -6.73 -7.90 -17.49
CA GLU A 101 -6.87 -7.79 -18.95
C GLU A 101 -6.75 -6.34 -19.45
N VAL A 102 -7.32 -5.36 -18.71
CA VAL A 102 -7.11 -3.93 -19.02
C VAL A 102 -5.62 -3.58 -18.98
N ALA A 103 -4.91 -3.94 -17.90
CA ALA A 103 -3.47 -3.67 -17.81
C ALA A 103 -2.71 -4.32 -18.98
N SER A 104 -2.94 -5.59 -19.24
CA SER A 104 -2.31 -6.35 -20.33
C SER A 104 -2.57 -5.72 -21.71
N LYS A 105 -3.81 -5.30 -22.01
CA LYS A 105 -4.17 -4.62 -23.26
C LYS A 105 -3.34 -3.37 -23.52
N TRP A 106 -2.96 -2.66 -22.48
CA TRP A 106 -2.13 -1.46 -22.58
C TRP A 106 -0.63 -1.75 -22.44
N GLY A 107 -0.22 -3.00 -22.27
CA GLY A 107 1.18 -3.41 -22.07
C GLY A 107 1.73 -2.96 -20.71
N LEU A 108 0.86 -2.84 -19.70
CA LEU A 108 1.20 -2.41 -18.36
C LEU A 108 1.21 -3.61 -17.40
N ILE A 109 2.05 -3.52 -16.39
CA ILE A 109 2.10 -4.45 -15.25
C ILE A 109 0.92 -4.14 -14.34
N SER A 110 0.08 -5.13 -14.09
CA SER A 110 -1.02 -5.02 -13.12
C SER A 110 -0.48 -5.05 -11.70
N LYS A 111 -0.94 -4.11 -10.87
CA LYS A 111 -0.49 -4.03 -9.47
C LYS A 111 -1.66 -3.72 -8.55
N GLU A 112 -1.82 -4.52 -7.51
CA GLU A 112 -2.81 -4.26 -6.48
C GLU A 112 -2.16 -3.68 -5.22
N HIS A 113 -2.77 -2.64 -4.65
CA HIS A 113 -2.35 -2.05 -3.39
C HIS A 113 -3.06 -2.73 -2.21
N ASN A 114 -2.58 -2.45 -0.98
CA ASN A 114 -3.18 -2.95 0.26
C ASN A 114 -3.27 -4.50 0.32
N GLY A 115 -2.22 -5.18 -0.15
CA GLY A 115 -2.11 -6.63 -0.05
C GLY A 115 -1.73 -7.15 1.35
N ASP A 116 -1.64 -6.26 2.32
CA ASP A 116 -1.31 -6.58 3.70
C ASP A 116 -2.42 -7.39 4.36
N TYR A 117 -2.06 -8.29 5.25
CA TYR A 117 -2.96 -9.12 6.06
C TYR A 117 -3.89 -10.05 5.27
N ILE A 118 -3.64 -10.19 3.97
CA ILE A 118 -4.35 -11.17 3.13
C ILE A 118 -3.74 -12.56 3.36
N PRO A 119 -4.56 -13.62 3.48
CA PRO A 119 -4.04 -14.97 3.53
C PRO A 119 -3.15 -15.29 2.32
N VAL A 120 -1.99 -15.91 2.56
CA VAL A 120 -1.02 -16.25 1.50
C VAL A 120 -1.67 -17.07 0.37
N LYS A 121 -2.59 -17.97 0.71
CA LYS A 121 -3.36 -18.75 -0.29
C LYS A 121 -4.12 -17.84 -1.25
N LEU A 122 -4.71 -16.75 -0.76
CA LEU A 122 -5.45 -15.80 -1.61
C LEU A 122 -4.50 -14.96 -2.47
N ILE A 123 -3.34 -14.56 -1.94
CA ILE A 123 -2.31 -13.88 -2.74
C ILE A 123 -1.87 -14.77 -3.91
N LYS A 124 -1.60 -16.06 -3.64
CA LYS A 124 -1.22 -17.02 -4.68
C LYS A 124 -2.34 -17.24 -5.70
N GLU A 125 -3.59 -17.27 -5.27
CA GLU A 125 -4.72 -17.35 -6.18
C GLU A 125 -4.79 -16.13 -7.10
N LYS A 126 -4.64 -14.90 -6.56
CA LYS A 126 -4.59 -13.67 -7.36
C LYS A 126 -3.46 -13.71 -8.40
N MET A 127 -2.26 -14.12 -7.99
CA MET A 127 -1.12 -14.27 -8.91
C MET A 127 -1.39 -15.33 -9.98
N SER A 128 -1.98 -16.46 -9.62
CA SER A 128 -2.33 -17.52 -10.59
C SER A 128 -3.37 -17.09 -11.62
N LYS A 129 -4.15 -16.06 -11.31
CA LYS A 129 -5.14 -15.42 -12.21
C LYS A 129 -4.58 -14.24 -13.01
N GLY A 130 -3.29 -14.04 -12.96
CA GLY A 130 -2.58 -13.08 -13.80
C GLY A 130 -2.25 -11.74 -13.14
N LEU A 131 -2.49 -11.57 -11.84
CA LEU A 131 -1.96 -10.39 -11.14
C LEU A 131 -0.43 -10.42 -11.16
N ASP A 132 0.21 -9.37 -11.67
CA ASP A 132 1.67 -9.33 -11.80
C ASP A 132 2.36 -8.93 -10.49
N SER A 133 1.76 -8.05 -9.70
CA SER A 133 2.38 -7.59 -8.46
C SER A 133 1.35 -7.12 -7.41
N ILE A 134 1.77 -7.17 -6.14
CA ILE A 134 0.98 -6.71 -5.01
C ILE A 134 1.86 -5.96 -4.00
N ASN A 135 1.36 -4.87 -3.45
CA ASN A 135 2.05 -4.14 -2.38
C ASN A 135 1.71 -4.73 -1.02
N ILE A 136 2.77 -5.04 -0.27
CA ILE A 136 2.69 -5.40 1.15
C ILE A 136 3.74 -4.53 1.87
N ALA A 137 3.32 -3.70 2.81
CA ALA A 137 4.23 -2.79 3.53
C ALA A 137 3.90 -2.66 5.03
N PRO A 138 2.70 -2.21 5.48
CA PRO A 138 2.37 -2.14 6.90
C PRO A 138 2.51 -3.48 7.64
N GLU A 139 2.24 -4.60 6.99
CA GLU A 139 2.38 -5.93 7.59
C GLU A 139 3.82 -6.25 7.98
N PHE A 140 4.80 -5.85 7.16
CA PHE A 140 6.22 -5.98 7.52
C PHE A 140 6.60 -5.07 8.69
N GLY A 141 6.05 -3.85 8.74
CA GLY A 141 6.21 -2.95 9.88
C GLY A 141 5.56 -3.50 11.16
N LEU A 142 4.44 -4.21 11.05
CA LEU A 142 3.82 -4.91 12.17
C LEU A 142 4.70 -6.08 12.65
N ILE A 143 5.27 -6.88 11.74
CA ILE A 143 6.20 -7.96 12.09
C ILE A 143 7.39 -7.41 12.89
N GLU A 144 7.98 -6.30 12.44
CA GLU A 144 9.05 -5.62 13.18
C GLU A 144 8.57 -5.13 14.55
N THR A 145 7.41 -4.49 14.62
CA THR A 145 6.80 -4.00 15.87
C THR A 145 6.57 -5.14 16.88
N ILE A 146 6.00 -6.27 16.42
CA ILE A 146 5.78 -7.46 17.25
C ILE A 146 7.12 -8.03 17.75
N SER A 147 8.14 -8.08 16.90
CA SER A 147 9.48 -8.55 17.30
C SER A 147 10.06 -7.74 18.47
N TYR A 148 9.83 -6.42 18.50
CA TYR A 148 10.22 -5.60 19.64
C TYR A 148 9.40 -5.91 20.89
N ILE A 149 8.07 -6.06 20.78
CA ILE A 149 7.20 -6.42 21.91
C ILE A 149 7.65 -7.74 22.53
N GLU A 150 7.90 -8.75 21.73
CA GLU A 150 8.32 -10.10 22.16
C GLU A 150 9.75 -10.11 22.74
N SER A 151 10.56 -9.11 22.47
CA SER A 151 11.94 -8.98 22.95
C SER A 151 12.07 -8.15 24.23
N ASN A 152 11.01 -8.04 25.03
CA ASN A 152 10.98 -7.34 26.31
C ASN A 152 11.36 -5.85 26.25
N ILE A 153 10.98 -5.15 25.18
CA ILE A 153 11.07 -3.68 25.16
C ILE A 153 10.24 -3.07 26.31
N ASP A 154 10.62 -1.91 26.78
CA ASP A 154 9.80 -1.15 27.72
C ASP A 154 8.47 -0.74 27.05
N ILE A 155 7.44 -1.54 27.30
CA ILE A 155 6.11 -1.37 26.68
C ILE A 155 5.50 -0.02 27.03
N ASP A 156 5.68 0.49 28.25
CA ASP A 156 5.10 1.77 28.65
C ASP A 156 5.74 2.93 27.90
N LYS A 157 7.05 2.90 27.70
CA LYS A 157 7.74 3.90 26.88
C LYS A 157 7.38 3.79 25.42
N PHE A 158 7.34 2.58 24.86
CA PHE A 158 6.95 2.39 23.46
C PHE A 158 5.50 2.85 23.21
N TRP A 159 4.57 2.45 24.11
CA TRP A 159 3.21 2.94 24.08
C TRP A 159 3.13 4.46 24.13
N LYS A 160 3.88 5.11 25.02
CA LYS A 160 3.87 6.56 25.16
C LYS A 160 4.27 7.27 23.85
N ILE A 161 5.32 6.78 23.19
CA ILE A 161 5.77 7.29 21.88
C ILE A 161 4.67 7.11 20.82
N CYS A 162 4.06 5.93 20.75
CA CYS A 162 2.96 5.65 19.87
C CYS A 162 1.74 6.53 20.15
N TYR A 163 1.36 6.65 21.43
CA TYR A 163 0.22 7.45 21.88
C TYR A 163 0.38 8.93 21.51
N ASP A 164 1.55 9.51 21.78
CA ASP A 164 1.85 10.92 21.50
C ASP A 164 1.93 11.21 19.99
N SER A 165 2.30 10.23 19.18
CA SER A 165 2.35 10.36 17.72
C SER A 165 1.00 10.65 17.08
N LYS A 166 -0.12 10.30 17.74
CA LYS A 166 -1.50 10.37 17.24
C LYS A 166 -1.75 9.62 15.92
N ARG A 167 -0.79 8.80 15.45
CA ARG A 167 -0.92 8.04 14.19
C ARG A 167 -1.99 6.95 14.25
N TRP A 168 -2.34 6.49 15.45
CA TRP A 168 -3.36 5.48 15.71
C TRP A 168 -4.80 5.99 15.52
N VAL A 169 -5.08 7.29 15.74
CA VAL A 169 -6.44 7.87 15.81
C VAL A 169 -7.30 7.54 14.58
N LYS A 170 -6.71 7.54 13.38
CA LYS A 170 -7.44 7.27 12.14
C LYS A 170 -7.82 5.79 11.93
N TRP A 171 -7.29 4.89 12.76
CA TRP A 171 -7.42 3.44 12.60
C TRP A 171 -8.38 2.78 13.58
N VAL A 172 -8.85 3.54 14.57
CA VAL A 172 -9.70 3.05 15.66
C VAL A 172 -11.03 3.78 15.65
N ASP A 173 -12.03 3.21 16.31
CA ASP A 173 -13.33 3.83 16.56
C ASP A 173 -13.44 4.31 18.02
N ASP A 174 -14.60 4.89 18.36
CA ASP A 174 -14.85 5.50 19.68
C ASP A 174 -14.87 4.47 20.84
N SER A 175 -14.95 3.18 20.54
CA SER A 175 -14.89 2.11 21.56
C SER A 175 -13.47 1.76 21.99
N PHE A 176 -12.46 2.20 21.26
CA PHE A 176 -11.07 1.89 21.54
C PHE A 176 -10.54 2.72 22.72
N ASP A 177 -10.06 2.03 23.76
CA ASP A 177 -9.43 2.68 24.92
C ASP A 177 -7.87 2.61 24.79
N PRO A 178 -7.24 3.70 24.36
CA PRO A 178 -5.80 3.72 24.10
C PRO A 178 -4.96 3.55 25.37
N ILE A 179 -5.53 3.71 26.56
CA ILE A 179 -4.82 3.55 27.85
C ILE A 179 -4.87 2.11 28.31
N LYS A 180 -6.04 1.44 28.15
CA LYS A 180 -6.20 0.04 28.55
C LYS A 180 -5.65 -0.92 27.52
N GLN A 181 -5.67 -0.54 26.23
CA GLN A 181 -5.27 -1.37 25.11
C GLN A 181 -3.88 -0.94 24.57
N LYS A 182 -2.90 -0.79 25.47
CA LYS A 182 -1.56 -0.27 25.15
C LYS A 182 -0.86 -1.07 24.04
N GLU A 183 -0.82 -2.39 24.19
CA GLU A 183 -0.13 -3.26 23.23
C GLU A 183 -0.82 -3.26 21.87
N GLU A 184 -2.15 -3.22 21.86
CA GLU A 184 -2.92 -3.13 20.62
C GLU A 184 -2.66 -1.79 19.89
N LEU A 185 -2.61 -0.69 20.65
CA LEU A 185 -2.23 0.61 20.11
C LEU A 185 -0.83 0.57 19.47
N ILE A 186 0.14 -0.08 20.14
CA ILE A 186 1.48 -0.24 19.58
C ILE A 186 1.42 -1.06 18.28
N LYS A 187 0.68 -2.17 18.23
CA LYS A 187 0.52 -2.98 17.01
C LYS A 187 -0.09 -2.19 15.86
N ILE A 188 -1.05 -1.31 16.14
CA ILE A 188 -1.72 -0.47 15.13
C ILE A 188 -0.76 0.57 14.53
N CYS A 189 0.08 1.19 15.33
CA CYS A 189 0.84 2.36 14.88
C CYS A 189 2.34 2.34 15.17
N GLY A 190 2.89 1.28 15.76
CA GLY A 190 4.31 1.18 16.12
C GLY A 190 5.23 1.43 14.93
N HIS A 191 4.90 0.86 13.77
CA HIS A 191 5.69 1.03 12.55
C HIS A 191 5.86 2.50 12.10
N TYR A 192 4.99 3.43 12.52
CA TYR A 192 5.14 4.86 12.21
C TYR A 192 6.20 5.56 13.06
N VAL A 193 6.61 4.96 14.17
CA VAL A 193 7.53 5.59 15.13
C VAL A 193 8.89 4.90 15.24
N LEU A 194 9.15 3.83 14.50
CA LEU A 194 10.42 3.07 14.56
C LEU A 194 11.66 3.90 14.22
N SER A 195 11.51 5.00 13.49
CA SER A 195 12.59 5.96 13.20
C SER A 195 12.62 7.15 14.16
N HIS A 196 11.70 7.22 15.13
CA HIS A 196 11.66 8.32 16.10
C HIS A 196 12.86 8.22 17.07
N THR A 197 13.47 9.36 17.42
CA THR A 197 14.66 9.40 18.28
C THR A 197 14.43 8.72 19.64
N ASP A 198 13.25 8.95 20.24
CA ASP A 198 12.91 8.35 21.53
C ASP A 198 12.76 6.83 21.40
N PHE A 199 12.20 6.31 20.30
CA PHE A 199 12.16 4.87 20.06
C PHE A 199 13.56 4.29 19.86
N ILE A 200 14.40 4.94 19.07
CA ILE A 200 15.80 4.53 18.86
C ILE A 200 16.56 4.42 20.18
N SER A 201 16.26 5.30 21.17
CA SER A 201 16.91 5.28 22.48
C SER A 201 16.52 4.11 23.37
N ILE A 202 15.38 3.47 23.13
CA ILE A 202 14.87 2.36 23.95
C ILE A 202 14.86 1.00 23.22
N LYS A 203 15.04 0.98 21.90
CA LYS A 203 14.95 -0.26 21.13
C LYS A 203 16.09 -1.23 21.51
N PRO A 204 15.81 -2.51 21.76
CA PRO A 204 16.82 -3.53 21.89
C PRO A 204 17.48 -3.83 20.54
N ASN A 205 18.70 -4.35 20.55
CA ASN A 205 19.39 -4.80 19.35
C ASN A 205 18.92 -6.23 18.98
N ILE A 206 17.89 -6.32 18.15
CA ILE A 206 17.27 -7.58 17.72
C ILE A 206 17.21 -7.70 16.19
N ASP A 207 18.06 -7.01 15.48
CA ASP A 207 18.05 -6.96 14.00
C ASP A 207 18.06 -8.33 13.35
N THR A 208 18.73 -9.31 13.95
CA THR A 208 18.76 -10.70 13.44
C THR A 208 17.38 -11.37 13.56
N ILE A 209 16.70 -11.18 14.69
CA ILE A 209 15.35 -11.73 14.93
C ILE A 209 14.37 -11.13 13.93
N ILE A 210 14.40 -9.80 13.77
CA ILE A 210 13.52 -9.09 12.82
C ILE A 210 13.75 -9.61 11.39
N LYS A 211 15.01 -9.74 10.96
CA LYS A 211 15.35 -10.28 9.64
C LYS A 211 14.81 -11.69 9.43
N GLU A 212 14.93 -12.56 10.42
CA GLU A 212 14.42 -13.94 10.31
C GLU A 212 12.87 -13.97 10.27
N ASN A 213 12.19 -13.15 11.05
CA ASN A 213 10.72 -13.04 11.01
C ASN A 213 10.22 -12.52 9.66
N ILE A 214 10.88 -11.50 9.11
CA ILE A 214 10.56 -10.97 7.76
C ILE A 214 10.84 -12.03 6.70
N LYS A 215 11.98 -12.72 6.74
CA LYS A 215 12.30 -13.81 5.81
C LYS A 215 11.26 -14.92 5.86
N LYS A 216 10.79 -15.30 7.04
CA LYS A 216 9.73 -16.32 7.18
C LYS A 216 8.49 -15.92 6.39
N LYS A 217 8.01 -14.69 6.55
CA LYS A 217 6.87 -14.19 5.78
C LYS A 217 7.14 -14.18 4.27
N LEU A 218 8.31 -13.74 3.85
CA LEU A 218 8.70 -13.76 2.44
C LEU A 218 8.71 -15.18 1.87
N TYR A 219 9.25 -16.17 2.60
CA TYR A 219 9.22 -17.56 2.15
C TYR A 219 7.81 -18.13 2.03
N GLU A 220 6.88 -17.74 2.90
CA GLU A 220 5.47 -18.13 2.80
C GLU A 220 4.82 -17.57 1.52
N LEU A 221 5.19 -16.36 1.12
CA LEU A 221 4.68 -15.71 -0.09
C LEU A 221 5.24 -16.34 -1.39
N TYR A 222 6.51 -16.82 -1.37
CA TYR A 222 7.19 -17.36 -2.56
C TYR A 222 7.04 -18.89 -2.76
N ARG A 223 6.64 -19.64 -1.75
CA ARG A 223 6.39 -21.08 -1.82
C ARG A 223 4.94 -21.39 -2.19
#